data_c16b3a5c8c3e4dd07bfb128842b26c15
#
_entry.id   c16b3a5c8c3e4dd07bfb128842b26c15
#
_cell.length_a   1.000
_cell.length_b   1.000
_cell.length_c   1.000
_cell.angle_alpha   90.00
_cell.angle_beta   90.00
_cell.angle_gamma   90.00
#
_symmetry.space_group_name_H-M   'P 1'
#
loop_
_entity.id
_entity.type
_entity.pdbx_description
1 polymer ?
#
loop_
_entity_poly.entity_id
_entity_poly.type
_entity_poly.pdbx_seq_one_letter_code
_entity_poly.pdbx_strand_id
1 'polypeptide(L)'
;MGCTGVMTAARFVPYPDRYQPDQPPEAAARAFHDVMRRRRSVRMFSDRPVSRETMEWLVRAAHSAPSGANKQPWRFVCVRDPATKARIRAGAEQEEREFYRRRANAQWLRDLAPLGTDEHKAFLEVAPWLVVVFQLSATDDGGQVYYVKESVGLACGLFLAAAQCAGLATLTHTPSPMAFLGDILGRPRHERPFLLIPVGYPADDCQVPELALWRRPLAEVMVVV
;
A
#
# COMPACT_ATOMS: atom_id res chain seq x y z
N MET A 1 -15.71 32.12 24.83
CA MET A 1 -16.27 32.68 23.56
C MET A 1 -16.53 31.47 22.66
N GLY A 2 -17.83 31.08 22.53
CA GLY A 2 -18.21 29.92 21.74
C GLY A 2 -18.16 30.26 20.24
N CYS A 3 -17.37 29.56 19.49
CA CYS A 3 -17.46 29.53 18.03
C CYS A 3 -18.76 28.84 17.63
N THR A 4 -19.84 29.62 17.41
CA THR A 4 -21.01 29.18 16.67
C THR A 4 -20.64 29.16 15.18
N GLY A 5 -19.90 28.14 14.76
CA GLY A 5 -19.70 27.87 13.34
C GLY A 5 -21.07 27.54 12.74
N VAL A 6 -21.54 28.35 11.81
CA VAL A 6 -22.77 28.11 11.06
C VAL A 6 -22.56 26.78 10.33
N MET A 7 -23.26 25.73 10.76
CA MET A 7 -23.29 24.47 10.01
C MET A 7 -24.05 24.71 8.71
N THR A 8 -23.32 24.80 7.61
CA THR A 8 -23.94 24.82 6.28
C THR A 8 -24.61 23.48 6.03
N ALA A 9 -25.91 23.53 5.67
CA ALA A 9 -26.67 22.33 5.33
C ALA A 9 -26.02 21.58 4.16
N ALA A 10 -26.03 20.25 4.22
CA ALA A 10 -25.50 19.42 3.16
C ALA A 10 -26.26 19.65 1.84
N ARG A 11 -25.54 19.87 0.76
CA ARG A 11 -26.11 19.94 -0.58
C ARG A 11 -26.02 18.57 -1.23
N PHE A 12 -27.14 18.03 -1.69
CA PHE A 12 -27.22 16.78 -2.43
C PHE A 12 -27.29 17.05 -3.94
N VAL A 13 -26.64 16.21 -4.69
CA VAL A 13 -26.67 16.19 -6.17
C VAL A 13 -27.03 14.79 -6.66
N PRO A 14 -27.67 14.63 -7.85
CA PRO A 14 -27.87 13.31 -8.43
C PRO A 14 -26.56 12.54 -8.52
N TYR A 15 -26.64 11.19 -8.48
CA TYR A 15 -25.51 10.30 -8.73
C TYR A 15 -25.55 9.79 -10.20
N PRO A 16 -25.04 10.55 -11.19
CA PRO A 16 -25.20 10.26 -12.63
C PRO A 16 -24.25 9.15 -13.12
N ASP A 17 -23.01 9.12 -12.60
CA ASP A 17 -21.93 8.26 -13.11
C ASP A 17 -21.90 6.90 -12.40
N ARG A 18 -23.02 6.18 -12.41
CA ARG A 18 -23.08 4.83 -11.84
C ARG A 18 -22.38 3.87 -12.77
N TYR A 19 -21.32 3.21 -12.24
CA TYR A 19 -20.72 2.10 -12.95
C TYR A 19 -21.73 0.95 -13.10
N GLN A 20 -21.93 0.50 -14.33
CA GLN A 20 -22.75 -0.67 -14.66
C GLN A 20 -21.88 -1.62 -15.48
N PRO A 21 -21.56 -2.82 -14.98
CA PRO A 21 -20.85 -3.81 -15.78
C PRO A 21 -21.73 -4.36 -16.89
N ASP A 22 -21.13 -4.75 -18.00
CA ASP A 22 -21.82 -5.39 -19.15
C ASP A 22 -22.25 -6.85 -18.85
N GLN A 23 -21.89 -7.35 -17.66
CA GLN A 23 -22.15 -8.73 -17.21
C GLN A 23 -23.00 -8.70 -15.93
N PRO A 24 -23.68 -9.83 -15.60
CA PRO A 24 -24.33 -9.98 -14.30
C PRO A 24 -23.36 -9.77 -13.14
N PRO A 25 -23.82 -9.26 -11.97
CA PRO A 25 -22.96 -8.94 -10.82
C PRO A 25 -22.05 -10.08 -10.38
N GLU A 26 -22.55 -11.32 -10.41
CA GLU A 26 -21.78 -12.51 -10.03
C GLU A 26 -20.61 -12.77 -10.99
N ALA A 27 -20.83 -12.59 -12.28
CA ALA A 27 -19.80 -12.77 -13.30
C ALA A 27 -18.73 -11.67 -13.22
N ALA A 28 -19.14 -10.42 -13.02
CA ALA A 28 -18.24 -9.29 -12.86
C ALA A 28 -17.37 -9.45 -11.58
N ALA A 29 -18.00 -9.83 -10.46
CA ALA A 29 -17.29 -10.08 -9.20
C ALA A 29 -16.31 -11.26 -9.33
N ARG A 30 -16.69 -12.34 -10.03
CA ARG A 30 -15.82 -13.48 -10.30
C ARG A 30 -14.63 -13.07 -11.16
N ALA A 31 -14.83 -12.29 -12.22
CA ALA A 31 -13.75 -11.82 -13.08
C ALA A 31 -12.72 -11.00 -12.29
N PHE A 32 -13.17 -10.10 -11.44
CA PHE A 32 -12.28 -9.36 -10.54
C PHE A 32 -11.54 -10.28 -9.57
N HIS A 33 -12.24 -11.21 -8.93
CA HIS A 33 -11.62 -12.19 -8.03
C HIS A 33 -10.54 -13.00 -8.75
N ASP A 34 -10.76 -13.44 -10.01
CA ASP A 34 -9.81 -14.24 -10.77
C ASP A 34 -8.51 -13.49 -11.09
N VAL A 35 -8.56 -12.17 -11.21
CA VAL A 35 -7.37 -11.33 -11.27
C VAL A 35 -6.71 -11.23 -9.88
N MET A 36 -7.48 -10.91 -8.84
CA MET A 36 -6.97 -10.66 -7.49
C MET A 36 -6.38 -11.90 -6.82
N ARG A 37 -6.92 -13.10 -7.07
CA ARG A 37 -6.38 -14.35 -6.51
C ARG A 37 -4.96 -14.66 -7.00
N ARG A 38 -4.50 -14.03 -8.09
CA ARG A 38 -3.13 -14.16 -8.63
C ARG A 38 -2.14 -13.20 -7.99
N ARG A 39 -2.61 -12.15 -7.30
CA ARG A 39 -1.73 -11.17 -6.65
C ARG A 39 -0.88 -11.82 -5.56
N ARG A 40 0.41 -11.54 -5.58
CA ARG A 40 1.38 -12.01 -4.58
C ARG A 40 2.24 -10.88 -4.05
N SER A 41 2.79 -11.06 -2.86
CA SER A 41 3.87 -10.23 -2.32
C SER A 41 5.17 -10.65 -2.98
N VAL A 42 5.65 -9.85 -3.94
CA VAL A 42 6.83 -10.15 -4.76
C VAL A 42 8.06 -9.47 -4.19
N ARG A 43 9.18 -10.21 -4.17
CA ARG A 43 10.50 -9.72 -3.74
C ARG A 43 11.57 -9.87 -4.82
N MET A 44 11.22 -10.42 -5.98
CA MET A 44 12.09 -10.57 -7.14
C MET A 44 11.51 -9.73 -8.27
N PHE A 45 12.06 -8.53 -8.43
CA PHE A 45 11.62 -7.57 -9.45
C PHE A 45 12.59 -7.57 -10.62
N SER A 46 12.07 -7.28 -11.82
CA SER A 46 12.85 -6.85 -12.97
C SER A 46 13.12 -5.34 -12.86
N ASP A 47 14.23 -4.89 -13.44
CA ASP A 47 14.56 -3.47 -13.61
C ASP A 47 13.80 -2.82 -14.79
N ARG A 48 12.96 -3.59 -15.50
CA ARG A 48 12.14 -3.11 -16.62
C ARG A 48 11.39 -1.84 -16.21
N PRO A 49 11.53 -0.73 -16.99
CA PRO A 49 10.92 0.53 -16.63
C PRO A 49 9.39 0.48 -16.56
N VAL A 50 8.82 1.16 -15.60
CA VAL A 50 7.40 1.48 -15.50
C VAL A 50 7.24 2.98 -15.70
N SER A 51 6.34 3.39 -16.59
CA SER A 51 6.15 4.80 -16.94
C SER A 51 5.61 5.60 -15.75
N ARG A 52 5.91 6.89 -15.72
CA ARG A 52 5.32 7.82 -14.77
C ARG A 52 3.79 7.87 -14.91
N GLU A 53 3.29 7.85 -16.12
CA GLU A 53 1.85 7.85 -16.40
C GLU A 53 1.15 6.64 -15.76
N THR A 54 1.74 5.44 -15.86
CA THR A 54 1.22 4.25 -15.16
C THR A 54 1.12 4.50 -13.66
N MET A 55 2.18 5.04 -13.04
CA MET A 55 2.17 5.34 -11.60
C MET A 55 1.10 6.37 -11.22
N GLU A 56 0.89 7.38 -12.05
CA GLU A 56 -0.17 8.37 -11.84
C GLU A 56 -1.56 7.73 -11.83
N TRP A 57 -1.83 6.79 -12.75
CA TRP A 57 -3.10 6.05 -12.77
C TRP A 57 -3.27 5.14 -11.56
N LEU A 58 -2.20 4.48 -11.09
CA LEU A 58 -2.27 3.69 -9.85
C LEU A 58 -2.60 4.56 -8.63
N VAL A 59 -1.99 5.74 -8.54
CA VAL A 59 -2.27 6.68 -7.44
C VAL A 59 -3.68 7.27 -7.57
N ARG A 60 -4.18 7.57 -8.78
CA ARG A 60 -5.57 8.00 -9.00
C ARG A 60 -6.57 6.95 -8.52
N ALA A 61 -6.32 5.67 -8.83
CA ALA A 61 -7.15 4.57 -8.33
C ALA A 61 -7.14 4.51 -6.79
N ALA A 62 -5.97 4.62 -6.17
CA ALA A 62 -5.85 4.69 -4.71
C ALA A 62 -6.60 5.88 -4.11
N HIS A 63 -6.49 7.05 -4.76
CA HIS A 63 -7.11 8.30 -4.31
C HIS A 63 -8.64 8.29 -4.40
N SER A 64 -9.25 7.37 -5.11
CA SER A 64 -10.71 7.19 -5.14
C SER A 64 -11.26 6.47 -3.90
N ALA A 65 -10.42 6.06 -2.95
CA ALA A 65 -10.84 5.39 -1.73
C ALA A 65 -11.75 6.29 -0.87
N PRO A 66 -12.71 5.71 -0.15
CA PRO A 66 -13.48 6.46 0.85
C PRO A 66 -12.60 6.79 2.06
N SER A 67 -12.95 7.87 2.76
CA SER A 67 -12.26 8.27 4.00
C SER A 67 -13.19 8.94 5.00
N GLY A 68 -12.86 8.91 6.27
CA GLY A 68 -13.61 9.57 7.33
C GLY A 68 -13.80 11.05 7.04
N ALA A 69 -15.07 11.51 6.99
CA ALA A 69 -15.46 12.86 6.62
C ALA A 69 -14.82 13.36 5.30
N ASN A 70 -14.51 12.46 4.38
CA ASN A 70 -13.81 12.72 3.11
C ASN A 70 -12.49 13.50 3.29
N LYS A 71 -11.77 13.25 4.38
CA LYS A 71 -10.52 13.94 4.72
C LYS A 71 -9.30 13.47 3.92
N GLN A 72 -9.37 12.29 3.28
CA GLN A 72 -8.34 11.75 2.39
C GLN A 72 -6.92 11.82 3.02
N PRO A 73 -6.72 11.25 4.22
CA PRO A 73 -5.55 11.47 5.07
C PRO A 73 -4.34 10.64 4.60
N TRP A 74 -3.99 10.73 3.33
CA TRP A 74 -2.90 9.99 2.71
C TRP A 74 -2.03 10.86 1.80
N ARG A 75 -0.75 10.50 1.71
CA ARG A 75 0.20 11.02 0.74
C ARG A 75 0.98 9.87 0.11
N PHE A 76 1.01 9.79 -1.21
CA PHE A 76 1.78 8.80 -1.96
C PHE A 76 3.03 9.49 -2.51
N VAL A 77 4.20 9.13 -1.97
CA VAL A 77 5.49 9.64 -2.44
C VAL A 77 6.14 8.58 -3.32
N CYS A 78 6.19 8.84 -4.62
CA CYS A 78 6.72 7.92 -5.62
C CYS A 78 8.20 8.24 -5.89
N VAL A 79 9.08 7.29 -5.60
CA VAL A 79 10.53 7.43 -5.69
C VAL A 79 11.06 6.54 -6.82
N ARG A 80 11.78 7.13 -7.77
CA ARG A 80 12.52 6.42 -8.82
C ARG A 80 14.02 6.73 -8.85
N ASP A 81 14.43 7.80 -8.14
CA ASP A 81 15.83 8.21 -8.07
C ASP A 81 16.68 7.12 -7.41
N PRO A 82 17.74 6.60 -8.10
CA PRO A 82 18.54 5.50 -7.57
C PRO A 82 19.23 5.83 -6.25
N ALA A 83 19.74 7.07 -6.08
CA ALA A 83 20.42 7.45 -4.85
C ALA A 83 19.45 7.49 -3.66
N THR A 84 18.23 7.96 -3.87
CA THR A 84 17.18 7.94 -2.85
C THR A 84 16.74 6.52 -2.53
N LYS A 85 16.59 5.62 -3.53
CA LYS A 85 16.28 4.20 -3.32
C LYS A 85 17.36 3.50 -2.50
N ALA A 86 18.64 3.75 -2.80
CA ALA A 86 19.76 3.20 -2.03
C ALA A 86 19.74 3.64 -0.56
N ARG A 87 19.44 4.92 -0.28
CA ARG A 87 19.26 5.42 1.09
C ARG A 87 18.08 4.75 1.80
N ILE A 88 16.96 4.58 1.11
CA ILE A 88 15.79 3.88 1.66
C ILE A 88 16.13 2.42 1.97
N ARG A 89 16.83 1.73 1.07
CA ARG A 89 17.31 0.36 1.30
C ARG A 89 18.21 0.29 2.54
N ALA A 90 19.22 1.13 2.62
CA ALA A 90 20.14 1.15 3.75
C ALA A 90 19.41 1.32 5.10
N GLY A 91 18.45 2.28 5.16
CA GLY A 91 17.63 2.49 6.35
C GLY A 91 16.72 1.29 6.66
N ALA A 92 16.09 0.69 5.66
CA ALA A 92 15.26 -0.48 5.85
C ALA A 92 16.07 -1.69 6.35
N GLU A 93 17.22 -1.98 5.74
CA GLU A 93 18.10 -3.07 6.16
C GLU A 93 18.67 -2.86 7.57
N GLN A 94 18.92 -1.62 7.97
CA GLN A 94 19.31 -1.30 9.35
C GLN A 94 18.21 -1.67 10.34
N GLU A 95 16.96 -1.26 10.08
CA GLU A 95 15.82 -1.58 10.94
C GLU A 95 15.50 -3.08 10.98
N GLU A 96 15.64 -3.76 9.85
CA GLU A 96 15.45 -5.21 9.77
C GLU A 96 16.54 -5.98 10.55
N ARG A 97 17.80 -5.55 10.48
CA ARG A 97 18.88 -6.13 11.33
C ARG A 97 18.56 -6.05 12.80
N GLU A 98 18.12 -4.87 13.28
CA GLU A 98 17.71 -4.69 14.67
C GLU A 98 16.47 -5.52 15.02
N PHE A 99 15.52 -5.64 14.06
CA PHE A 99 14.34 -6.48 14.24
C PHE A 99 14.73 -7.95 14.43
N TYR A 100 15.46 -8.55 13.50
CA TYR A 100 15.82 -9.96 13.54
C TYR A 100 16.74 -10.30 14.71
N ARG A 101 17.64 -9.40 15.11
CA ARG A 101 18.63 -9.65 16.18
C ARG A 101 18.10 -9.39 17.58
N ARG A 102 17.16 -8.46 17.78
CA ARG A 102 16.79 -7.96 19.10
C ARG A 102 15.30 -7.82 19.37
N ARG A 103 14.49 -7.47 18.35
CA ARG A 103 13.08 -7.10 18.57
C ARG A 103 12.10 -8.24 18.31
N ALA A 104 12.41 -9.15 17.40
CA ALA A 104 11.56 -10.28 17.08
C ALA A 104 11.60 -11.33 18.19
N ASN A 105 10.43 -11.74 18.66
CA ASN A 105 10.34 -12.90 19.57
C ASN A 105 10.39 -14.22 18.76
N ALA A 106 10.61 -15.34 19.48
CA ALA A 106 10.74 -16.65 18.86
C ALA A 106 9.51 -17.08 18.03
N GLN A 107 8.29 -16.69 18.46
CA GLN A 107 7.08 -17.01 17.71
C GLN A 107 7.06 -16.26 16.36
N TRP A 108 7.36 -14.97 16.37
CA TRP A 108 7.40 -14.15 15.17
C TRP A 108 8.44 -14.66 14.16
N LEU A 109 9.63 -15.05 14.62
CA LEU A 109 10.64 -15.66 13.75
C LEU A 109 10.16 -16.98 13.11
N ARG A 110 9.46 -17.82 13.89
CA ARG A 110 8.84 -19.04 13.34
C ARG A 110 7.78 -18.74 12.28
N ASP A 111 6.98 -17.69 12.47
CA ASP A 111 5.93 -17.29 11.52
C ASP A 111 6.52 -16.72 10.22
N LEU A 112 7.68 -16.07 10.30
CA LEU A 112 8.38 -15.49 9.15
C LEU A 112 9.23 -16.51 8.37
N ALA A 113 9.74 -17.54 9.03
CA ALA A 113 10.63 -18.53 8.41
C ALA A 113 10.05 -19.15 7.11
N PRO A 114 8.77 -19.60 7.06
CA PRO A 114 8.20 -20.13 5.83
C PRO A 114 7.98 -19.11 4.72
N LEU A 115 8.10 -17.81 5.02
CA LEU A 115 7.99 -16.71 4.06
C LEU A 115 9.34 -16.32 3.46
N GLY A 116 10.46 -16.91 3.94
CA GLY A 116 11.79 -16.64 3.44
C GLY A 116 12.20 -15.18 3.54
N THR A 117 11.76 -14.48 4.60
CA THR A 117 12.12 -13.08 4.81
C THR A 117 13.38 -12.97 5.68
N ASP A 118 14.27 -12.08 5.32
CA ASP A 118 15.53 -11.81 6.00
C ASP A 118 15.83 -10.30 6.09
N GLU A 119 17.03 -9.94 6.55
CA GLU A 119 17.46 -8.56 6.66
C GLU A 119 17.87 -7.89 5.33
N HIS A 120 18.01 -8.64 4.22
CA HIS A 120 18.47 -8.14 2.94
C HIS A 120 17.29 -7.66 2.07
N LYS A 121 17.35 -6.44 1.58
CA LYS A 121 16.26 -5.79 0.83
C LYS A 121 16.72 -5.28 -0.54
N ALA A 122 17.54 -6.05 -1.25
CA ALA A 122 18.06 -5.68 -2.57
C ALA A 122 16.95 -5.24 -3.56
N PHE A 123 15.76 -5.83 -3.46
CA PHE A 123 14.60 -5.51 -4.27
C PHE A 123 14.16 -4.03 -4.18
N LEU A 124 14.54 -3.31 -3.11
CA LEU A 124 14.23 -1.88 -2.98
C LEU A 124 15.04 -1.01 -3.97
N GLU A 125 16.16 -1.50 -4.46
CA GLU A 125 16.91 -0.81 -5.52
C GLU A 125 16.55 -1.31 -6.92
N VAL A 126 16.21 -2.60 -7.05
CA VAL A 126 15.88 -3.22 -8.35
C VAL A 126 14.52 -2.73 -8.85
N ALA A 127 13.48 -2.75 -8.01
CA ALA A 127 12.15 -2.29 -8.41
C ALA A 127 12.21 -0.88 -9.00
N PRO A 128 11.62 -0.63 -10.20
CA PRO A 128 11.72 0.68 -10.87
C PRO A 128 11.12 1.82 -10.05
N TRP A 129 10.16 1.53 -9.19
CA TRP A 129 9.55 2.51 -8.30
C TRP A 129 9.45 2.00 -6.86
N LEU A 130 9.65 2.91 -5.91
CA LEU A 130 9.22 2.76 -4.53
C LEU A 130 8.12 3.76 -4.24
N VAL A 131 7.01 3.30 -3.69
CA VAL A 131 5.93 4.17 -3.22
C VAL A 131 5.92 4.14 -1.71
N VAL A 132 6.23 5.27 -1.09
CA VAL A 132 6.08 5.45 0.35
C VAL A 132 4.73 6.10 0.61
N VAL A 133 3.84 5.36 1.27
CA VAL A 133 2.53 5.86 1.65
C VAL A 133 2.63 6.44 3.05
N PHE A 134 2.25 7.70 3.19
CA PHE A 134 2.17 8.39 4.47
C PHE A 134 0.72 8.53 4.91
N GLN A 135 0.48 8.30 6.18
CA GLN A 135 -0.76 8.68 6.85
C GLN A 135 -0.60 10.08 7.43
N LEU A 136 -1.61 10.92 7.27
CA LEU A 136 -1.61 12.28 7.79
C LEU A 136 -2.26 12.29 9.18
N SER A 137 -1.61 12.89 10.17
CA SER A 137 -2.18 13.10 11.52
C SER A 137 -2.99 14.39 11.63
N ALA A 138 -2.91 15.26 10.62
CA ALA A 138 -3.71 16.46 10.43
C ALA A 138 -3.80 16.75 8.93
N THR A 139 -4.76 17.55 8.50
CA THR A 139 -4.76 18.12 7.14
C THR A 139 -3.62 19.13 6.97
N ASP A 140 -3.28 19.49 5.72
CA ASP A 140 -2.17 20.42 5.44
C ASP A 140 -2.39 21.82 6.07
N ASP A 141 -3.65 22.21 6.31
CA ASP A 141 -4.07 23.43 7.04
C ASP A 141 -4.20 23.24 8.56
N GLY A 142 -3.79 22.08 9.09
CA GLY A 142 -3.82 21.77 10.52
C GLY A 142 -5.17 21.24 11.04
N GLY A 143 -6.13 20.99 10.14
CA GLY A 143 -7.45 20.47 10.51
C GLY A 143 -7.42 19.01 10.98
N GLN A 144 -8.48 18.62 11.69
CA GLN A 144 -8.66 17.27 12.22
C GLN A 144 -8.93 16.24 11.11
N VAL A 145 -8.37 15.04 11.26
CA VAL A 145 -8.58 13.87 10.41
C VAL A 145 -9.20 12.72 11.21
N TYR A 146 -9.92 11.83 10.54
CA TYR A 146 -10.67 10.74 11.17
C TYR A 146 -10.38 9.41 10.48
N TYR A 147 -10.45 8.29 11.23
CA TYR A 147 -10.30 6.93 10.69
C TYR A 147 -9.10 6.79 9.75
N VAL A 148 -7.96 7.33 10.20
CA VAL A 148 -6.77 7.51 9.35
C VAL A 148 -6.25 6.18 8.84
N LYS A 149 -6.04 5.20 9.73
CA LYS A 149 -5.47 3.90 9.38
C LYS A 149 -6.38 3.12 8.43
N GLU A 150 -7.67 3.12 8.71
CA GLU A 150 -8.70 2.46 7.90
C GLU A 150 -8.74 3.08 6.50
N SER A 151 -8.80 4.42 6.44
CA SER A 151 -8.82 5.17 5.18
C SER A 151 -7.58 4.91 4.34
N VAL A 152 -6.38 5.01 4.93
CA VAL A 152 -5.11 4.76 4.23
C VAL A 152 -4.99 3.30 3.81
N GLY A 153 -5.45 2.35 4.65
CA GLY A 153 -5.50 0.94 4.31
C GLY A 153 -6.37 0.65 3.09
N LEU A 154 -7.56 1.27 2.99
CA LEU A 154 -8.44 1.18 1.82
C LEU A 154 -7.77 1.75 0.56
N ALA A 155 -7.14 2.92 0.66
CA ALA A 155 -6.40 3.52 -0.46
C ALA A 155 -5.24 2.62 -0.92
N CYS A 156 -4.47 2.03 0.01
CA CYS A 156 -3.44 1.06 -0.33
C CYS A 156 -4.02 -0.18 -1.00
N GLY A 157 -5.16 -0.69 -0.54
CA GLY A 157 -5.86 -1.84 -1.15
C GLY A 157 -6.22 -1.58 -2.61
N LEU A 158 -6.79 -0.40 -2.92
CA LEU A 158 -7.09 0.01 -4.30
C LEU A 158 -5.83 0.18 -5.14
N PHE A 159 -4.75 0.74 -4.58
CA PHE A 159 -3.44 0.82 -5.25
C PHE A 159 -2.93 -0.55 -5.67
N LEU A 160 -2.95 -1.53 -4.73
CA LEU A 160 -2.49 -2.90 -4.99
C LEU A 160 -3.35 -3.60 -6.05
N ALA A 161 -4.67 -3.38 -6.03
CA ALA A 161 -5.59 -3.92 -7.01
C ALA A 161 -5.33 -3.33 -8.40
N ALA A 162 -5.17 -2.02 -8.50
CA ALA A 162 -4.85 -1.34 -9.76
C ALA A 162 -3.50 -1.81 -10.32
N ALA A 163 -2.47 -1.95 -9.48
CA ALA A 163 -1.17 -2.48 -9.90
C ALA A 163 -1.29 -3.90 -10.45
N GLN A 164 -2.06 -4.77 -9.77
CA GLN A 164 -2.32 -6.14 -10.25
C GLN A 164 -3.05 -6.13 -11.60
N CYS A 165 -4.06 -5.30 -11.77
CA CYS A 165 -4.78 -5.15 -13.05
C CYS A 165 -3.87 -4.61 -14.17
N ALA A 166 -2.86 -3.80 -13.83
CA ALA A 166 -1.85 -3.32 -14.76
C ALA A 166 -0.72 -4.32 -15.06
N GLY A 167 -0.79 -5.55 -14.51
CA GLY A 167 0.26 -6.58 -14.68
C GLY A 167 1.53 -6.30 -13.89
N LEU A 168 1.47 -5.44 -12.88
CA LEU A 168 2.60 -5.10 -12.02
C LEU A 168 2.58 -5.88 -10.70
N ALA A 169 3.78 -6.22 -10.25
CA ALA A 169 4.01 -6.81 -8.95
C ALA A 169 4.22 -5.72 -7.88
N THR A 170 3.86 -6.06 -6.65
CA THR A 170 4.01 -5.21 -5.48
C THR A 170 4.38 -6.02 -4.25
N LEU A 171 4.97 -5.34 -3.26
CA LEU A 171 5.12 -5.84 -1.89
C LEU A 171 4.65 -4.77 -0.92
N THR A 172 3.89 -5.13 0.09
CA THR A 172 3.68 -4.27 1.27
C THR A 172 4.82 -4.51 2.26
N HIS A 173 5.66 -3.52 2.46
CA HIS A 173 6.83 -3.60 3.34
C HIS A 173 6.75 -2.57 4.47
N THR A 174 7.08 -2.99 5.68
CA THR A 174 7.00 -2.17 6.89
C THR A 174 8.26 -2.33 7.74
N PRO A 175 9.41 -1.77 7.32
CA PRO A 175 10.67 -1.81 8.09
C PRO A 175 10.55 -0.91 9.32
N SER A 176 9.91 -1.43 10.37
CA SER A 176 9.54 -0.65 11.56
C SER A 176 10.69 -0.57 12.58
N PRO A 177 10.91 0.64 13.17
CA PRO A 177 10.21 1.91 12.99
C PRO A 177 10.58 2.59 11.66
N MET A 178 9.59 3.19 10.99
CA MET A 178 9.75 3.74 9.63
C MET A 178 10.07 5.24 9.58
N ALA A 179 10.39 5.88 10.73
CA ALA A 179 10.61 7.33 10.78
C ALA A 179 11.68 7.83 9.80
N PHE A 180 12.73 7.02 9.56
CA PHE A 180 13.79 7.32 8.60
C PHE A 180 13.29 7.64 7.18
N LEU A 181 12.14 7.10 6.77
CA LEU A 181 11.53 7.41 5.47
C LEU A 181 11.08 8.87 5.38
N GLY A 182 10.53 9.40 6.49
CA GLY A 182 10.18 10.82 6.58
C GLY A 182 11.41 11.72 6.43
N ASP A 183 12.49 11.38 7.13
CA ASP A 183 13.74 12.13 7.09
C ASP A 183 14.40 12.08 5.70
N ILE A 184 14.49 10.89 5.10
CA ILE A 184 15.07 10.71 3.75
C ILE A 184 14.30 11.51 2.70
N LEU A 185 12.97 11.55 2.81
CA LEU A 185 12.08 12.16 1.81
C LEU A 185 11.68 13.60 2.16
N GLY A 186 12.24 14.18 3.24
CA GLY A 186 11.96 15.53 3.66
C GLY A 186 10.48 15.80 3.97
N ARG A 187 9.79 14.81 4.57
CA ARG A 187 8.35 14.96 4.84
C ARG A 187 8.10 15.64 6.18
N PRO A 188 7.05 16.49 6.27
CA PRO A 188 6.70 17.18 7.51
C PRO A 188 6.22 16.19 8.59
N ARG A 189 6.34 16.58 9.87
CA ARG A 189 6.06 15.70 11.03
C ARG A 189 4.63 15.15 11.10
N HIS A 190 3.65 15.82 10.50
CA HIS A 190 2.26 15.34 10.46
C HIS A 190 2.06 14.23 9.42
N GLU A 191 3.02 14.02 8.51
CA GLU A 191 3.04 12.88 7.59
C GLU A 191 3.87 11.74 8.22
N ARG A 192 3.21 10.64 8.59
CA ARG A 192 3.86 9.47 9.19
C ARG A 192 3.87 8.32 8.21
N PRO A 193 5.02 7.67 7.96
CA PRO A 193 5.07 6.51 7.06
C PRO A 193 4.11 5.41 7.51
N PHE A 194 3.38 4.85 6.55
CA PHE A 194 2.39 3.79 6.76
C PHE A 194 2.80 2.50 6.06
N LEU A 195 3.17 2.58 4.77
CA LEU A 195 3.68 1.45 3.97
C LEU A 195 4.78 1.91 3.03
N LEU A 196 5.75 1.03 2.77
CA LEU A 196 6.70 1.11 1.66
C LEU A 196 6.33 0.04 0.63
N ILE A 197 6.02 0.45 -0.60
CA ILE A 197 5.54 -0.44 -1.65
C ILE A 197 6.48 -0.36 -2.85
N PRO A 198 7.43 -1.32 -3.03
CA PRO A 198 8.10 -1.48 -4.30
C PRO A 198 7.11 -1.91 -5.37
N VAL A 199 7.25 -1.34 -6.58
CA VAL A 199 6.36 -1.54 -7.72
C VAL A 199 7.19 -1.75 -8.98
N GLY A 200 6.88 -2.80 -9.73
CA GLY A 200 7.57 -3.13 -10.97
C GLY A 200 7.04 -4.42 -11.59
N TYR A 201 7.67 -4.87 -12.65
CA TYR A 201 7.40 -6.20 -13.17
C TYR A 201 8.11 -7.26 -12.32
N PRO A 202 7.54 -8.46 -12.12
CA PRO A 202 8.28 -9.56 -11.54
C PRO A 202 9.46 -9.93 -12.45
N ALA A 203 10.55 -10.45 -11.89
CA ALA A 203 11.63 -11.05 -12.67
C ALA A 203 11.10 -12.31 -13.39
N ASP A 204 11.75 -12.71 -14.50
CA ASP A 204 11.31 -13.87 -15.29
C ASP A 204 11.39 -15.18 -14.48
N ASP A 205 12.35 -15.28 -13.58
CA ASP A 205 12.55 -16.40 -12.65
C ASP A 205 11.91 -16.17 -11.27
N CYS A 206 10.98 -15.22 -11.16
CA CYS A 206 10.37 -14.81 -9.90
C CYS A 206 9.70 -15.97 -9.17
N GLN A 207 10.12 -16.19 -7.94
CA GLN A 207 9.54 -17.17 -7.03
C GLN A 207 8.79 -16.48 -5.87
N VAL A 208 7.82 -17.19 -5.35
CA VAL A 208 7.09 -16.79 -4.14
C VAL A 208 7.02 -17.96 -3.16
N PRO A 209 7.05 -17.72 -1.85
CA PRO A 209 6.91 -18.79 -0.87
C PRO A 209 5.61 -19.59 -1.09
N GLU A 210 5.66 -20.92 -0.93
CA GLU A 210 4.48 -21.79 -1.07
C GLU A 210 3.36 -21.36 -0.11
N LEU A 211 3.69 -21.01 1.13
CA LEU A 211 2.72 -20.50 2.11
C LEU A 211 1.94 -19.28 1.59
N ALA A 212 2.52 -18.46 0.71
CA ALA A 212 1.82 -17.30 0.12
C ALA A 212 0.68 -17.69 -0.84
N LEU A 213 0.59 -18.96 -1.25
CA LEU A 213 -0.49 -19.49 -2.10
C LEU A 213 -1.73 -19.86 -1.30
N TRP A 214 -1.55 -20.14 0.00
CA TRP A 214 -2.65 -20.58 0.85
C TRP A 214 -3.59 -19.41 1.22
N ARG A 215 -4.87 -19.72 1.31
CA ARG A 215 -5.91 -18.83 1.83
C ARG A 215 -6.87 -19.65 2.69
N ARG A 216 -7.40 -19.04 3.72
CA ARG A 216 -8.48 -19.66 4.51
C ARG A 216 -9.66 -20.02 3.61
N PRO A 217 -10.33 -21.15 3.86
CA PRO A 217 -11.60 -21.49 3.20
C PRO A 217 -12.64 -20.36 3.39
N LEU A 218 -13.49 -20.16 2.40
CA LEU A 218 -14.50 -19.10 2.45
C LEU A 218 -15.40 -19.21 3.69
N ALA A 219 -15.76 -20.42 4.09
CA ALA A 219 -16.60 -20.69 5.26
C ALA A 219 -15.99 -20.21 6.60
N GLU A 220 -14.67 -20.00 6.66
CA GLU A 220 -14.00 -19.47 7.85
C GLU A 220 -13.97 -17.92 7.89
N VAL A 221 -14.26 -17.27 6.77
CA VAL A 221 -14.17 -15.82 6.63
C VAL A 221 -15.50 -15.14 6.29
N MET A 222 -16.51 -15.93 5.93
CA MET A 222 -17.85 -15.46 5.60
C MET A 222 -18.88 -16.10 6.53
N VAL A 223 -19.68 -15.27 7.19
CA VAL A 223 -20.83 -15.69 7.99
C VAL A 223 -22.07 -15.04 7.40
N VAL A 224 -23.10 -15.86 7.20
CA VAL A 224 -24.45 -15.40 6.78
C VAL A 224 -25.38 -15.58 7.97
N VAL A 225 -26.07 -14.53 8.36
CA VAL A 225 -27.04 -14.47 9.47
C VAL A 225 -28.41 -14.12 8.94
#